data_5b62d65abce6d164ad43ccf3c559ad6b
#
_entry.id   5b62d65abce6d164ad43ccf3c559ad6b
#
_cell.length_a   1.000
_cell.length_b   1.000
_cell.length_c   1.000
_cell.angle_alpha   90.00
_cell.angle_beta   90.00
_cell.angle_gamma   90.00
#
_symmetry.space_group_name_H-M   'P 1'
#
loop_
_entity.id
_entity.type
_entity.pdbx_description
1 polymer ?
#
loop_
_entity_poly.entity_id
_entity_poly.type
_entity_poly.pdbx_seq_one_letter_code
_entity_poly.pdbx_strand_id
1 'polypeptide(L)'
;DHQLTLVRPTTSVEPGLAFSSWGVPCLTPALRNVRLPKDFKGPRKVPNYTVDLPPESWVESYEMAMEMLDVDEAACAKYFTMMLDGTARTWLKSLPANSIGSWAELKARFITNFKDTCKKPMSIVDLAACVQEEGESTTHWVRRVSEILHSSERINADSAVITLEGNCQFKPLKVKLGRLKRHCNDMGTLMAALVKYPDSDSTK
;
A
#
# COMPACT_ATOMS: atom_id res chain seq x y z
N ASP A 1 -12.62 -26.10 -78.73
CA ASP A 1 -13.08 -25.02 -77.83
C ASP A 1 -13.06 -25.46 -76.41
N HIS A 2 -11.89 -25.30 -75.73
CA HIS A 2 -11.77 -25.54 -74.31
C HIS A 2 -11.69 -24.17 -73.60
N GLN A 3 -12.79 -23.76 -72.97
CA GLN A 3 -12.79 -22.65 -72.06
C GLN A 3 -12.20 -23.08 -70.72
N LEU A 4 -11.02 -22.58 -70.45
CA LEU A 4 -10.40 -22.67 -69.13
C LEU A 4 -11.09 -21.66 -68.18
N THR A 5 -11.93 -22.16 -67.32
CA THR A 5 -12.51 -21.34 -66.26
C THR A 5 -11.45 -21.08 -65.20
N LEU A 6 -10.95 -19.85 -65.13
CA LEU A 6 -10.04 -19.36 -64.07
C LEU A 6 -10.84 -19.25 -62.77
N VAL A 7 -10.62 -20.20 -61.86
CA VAL A 7 -11.06 -20.10 -60.49
C VAL A 7 -10.15 -19.09 -59.77
N ARG A 8 -10.67 -17.93 -59.45
CA ARG A 8 -10.01 -16.96 -58.57
C ARG A 8 -10.01 -17.52 -57.13
N PRO A 9 -8.88 -17.59 -56.47
CA PRO A 9 -8.89 -17.79 -55.02
C PRO A 9 -9.30 -16.48 -54.36
N THR A 10 -10.51 -16.42 -53.84
CA THR A 10 -10.95 -15.38 -52.95
C THR A 10 -10.44 -15.70 -51.54
N THR A 11 -9.22 -15.33 -51.24
CA THR A 11 -8.74 -15.16 -49.88
C THR A 11 -8.55 -13.69 -49.64
N SER A 12 -9.62 -12.94 -49.54
CA SER A 12 -9.65 -11.72 -48.78
C SER A 12 -9.74 -12.08 -47.30
N VAL A 13 -8.58 -12.37 -46.72
CA VAL A 13 -8.44 -12.23 -45.28
C VAL A 13 -8.52 -10.72 -45.04
N GLU A 14 -9.72 -10.26 -44.75
CA GLU A 14 -9.92 -8.97 -44.08
C GLU A 14 -8.99 -8.98 -42.86
N PRO A 15 -8.07 -8.01 -42.70
CA PRO A 15 -7.40 -7.81 -41.46
C PRO A 15 -8.53 -7.43 -40.48
N GLY A 16 -8.95 -8.41 -39.66
CA GLY A 16 -9.89 -8.18 -38.60
C GLY A 16 -9.45 -6.92 -37.91
N LEU A 17 -10.28 -5.89 -37.99
CA LEU A 17 -10.21 -4.72 -37.13
C LEU A 17 -9.90 -5.26 -35.75
N ALA A 18 -8.66 -5.06 -35.31
CA ALA A 18 -8.30 -5.23 -33.92
C ALA A 18 -9.24 -4.31 -33.17
N PHE A 19 -10.36 -4.86 -32.69
CA PHE A 19 -11.20 -4.19 -31.74
C PHE A 19 -10.24 -3.72 -30.67
N SER A 20 -10.02 -2.41 -30.64
CA SER A 20 -9.26 -1.76 -29.58
C SER A 20 -9.80 -2.35 -28.30
N SER A 21 -8.96 -3.09 -27.59
CA SER A 21 -9.36 -3.81 -26.40
C SER A 21 -9.71 -2.78 -25.34
N TRP A 22 -10.97 -2.40 -25.29
CA TRP A 22 -11.51 -1.66 -24.17
C TRP A 22 -11.38 -2.57 -22.95
N GLY A 23 -10.49 -2.20 -22.04
CA GLY A 23 -10.24 -2.97 -20.85
C GLY A 23 -8.76 -3.17 -20.56
N VAL A 24 -8.48 -3.94 -19.54
CA VAL A 24 -7.12 -4.22 -19.08
C VAL A 24 -6.57 -5.43 -19.86
N PRO A 25 -5.55 -5.24 -20.72
CA PRO A 25 -5.09 -6.30 -21.64
C PRO A 25 -4.60 -7.57 -20.92
N CYS A 26 -4.06 -7.43 -19.71
CA CYS A 26 -3.51 -8.57 -18.96
C CYS A 26 -4.58 -9.57 -18.51
N LEU A 27 -5.83 -9.15 -18.36
CA LEU A 27 -6.92 -10.07 -18.02
C LEU A 27 -7.29 -10.93 -19.23
N THR A 28 -7.65 -12.20 -18.98
CA THR A 28 -8.23 -13.04 -20.02
C THR A 28 -9.58 -12.51 -20.53
N PRO A 29 -10.03 -12.88 -21.73
CA PRO A 29 -11.36 -12.49 -22.23
C PRO A 29 -12.49 -12.84 -21.28
N ALA A 30 -12.39 -13.98 -20.57
CA ALA A 30 -13.38 -14.41 -19.57
C ALA A 30 -13.54 -13.36 -18.46
N LEU A 31 -12.44 -12.88 -17.88
CA LEU A 31 -12.48 -11.84 -16.83
C LEU A 31 -12.86 -10.46 -17.38
N ARG A 32 -12.36 -10.09 -18.58
CA ARG A 32 -12.68 -8.80 -19.19
C ARG A 32 -14.17 -8.63 -19.49
N ASN A 33 -14.82 -9.70 -19.91
CA ASN A 33 -16.23 -9.68 -20.34
C ASN A 33 -17.22 -9.84 -19.18
N VAL A 34 -16.77 -10.04 -17.95
CA VAL A 34 -17.62 -10.08 -16.76
C VAL A 34 -18.44 -8.79 -16.66
N ARG A 35 -19.72 -8.94 -16.39
CA ARG A 35 -20.63 -7.79 -16.18
C ARG A 35 -20.72 -7.51 -14.69
N LEU A 36 -20.41 -6.28 -14.31
CA LEU A 36 -20.68 -5.81 -12.95
C LEU A 36 -22.20 -5.62 -12.78
N PRO A 37 -22.74 -5.81 -11.56
CA PRO A 37 -24.15 -5.54 -11.27
C PRO A 37 -24.55 -4.11 -11.70
N LYS A 38 -25.80 -3.91 -12.14
CA LYS A 38 -26.25 -2.61 -12.68
C LYS A 38 -26.10 -1.44 -11.70
N ASP A 39 -26.28 -1.70 -10.41
CA ASP A 39 -26.19 -0.69 -9.35
C ASP A 39 -24.87 -0.72 -8.60
N PHE A 40 -23.87 -1.39 -9.15
CA PHE A 40 -22.56 -1.54 -8.51
C PHE A 40 -21.81 -0.21 -8.48
N LYS A 41 -21.61 0.33 -7.26
CA LYS A 41 -20.92 1.61 -7.02
C LYS A 41 -19.50 1.44 -6.49
N GLY A 42 -19.01 0.20 -6.40
CA GLY A 42 -17.73 -0.13 -5.84
C GLY A 42 -17.63 0.02 -4.31
N PRO A 43 -16.51 -0.39 -3.72
CA PRO A 43 -16.27 -0.34 -2.28
C PRO A 43 -15.94 1.09 -1.83
N ARG A 44 -16.95 1.85 -1.41
CA ARG A 44 -16.81 3.29 -1.08
C ARG A 44 -15.81 3.61 0.04
N LYS A 45 -15.53 2.66 0.93
CA LYS A 45 -14.65 2.84 2.09
C LYS A 45 -13.22 2.39 1.85
N VAL A 46 -12.95 1.74 0.73
CA VAL A 46 -11.61 1.28 0.37
C VAL A 46 -11.00 2.33 -0.55
N PRO A 47 -9.90 2.99 -0.16
CA PRO A 47 -9.21 3.93 -1.04
C PRO A 47 -8.53 3.18 -2.19
N ASN A 48 -8.22 3.89 -3.26
CA ASN A 48 -7.38 3.33 -4.31
C ASN A 48 -6.01 2.94 -3.74
N TYR A 49 -5.47 1.85 -4.24
CA TYR A 49 -4.15 1.39 -3.82
C TYR A 49 -3.06 2.29 -4.36
N THR A 50 -2.20 2.73 -3.46
CA THR A 50 -0.91 3.35 -3.76
C THR A 50 0.20 2.52 -3.10
N VAL A 51 1.42 2.61 -3.62
CA VAL A 51 2.58 1.82 -3.14
C VAL A 51 2.99 2.12 -1.70
N ASP A 52 2.43 3.14 -1.09
CA ASP A 52 2.65 3.50 0.32
C ASP A 52 1.80 2.64 1.28
N LEU A 53 0.78 1.95 0.75
CA LEU A 53 -0.10 1.09 1.53
C LEU A 53 0.44 -0.36 1.55
N PRO A 54 0.35 -1.07 2.68
CA PRO A 54 0.68 -2.49 2.75
C PRO A 54 -0.26 -3.30 1.83
N PRO A 55 0.27 -4.03 0.83
CA PRO A 55 -0.57 -4.68 -0.18
C PRO A 55 -1.48 -5.76 0.40
N GLU A 56 -1.00 -6.54 1.38
CA GLU A 56 -1.78 -7.60 2.02
C GLU A 56 -3.00 -7.03 2.74
N SER A 57 -2.79 -6.05 3.62
CA SER A 57 -3.88 -5.42 4.41
C SER A 57 -4.87 -4.69 3.52
N TRP A 58 -4.37 -4.05 2.44
CA TRP A 58 -5.23 -3.37 1.50
C TRP A 58 -6.10 -4.37 0.71
N VAL A 59 -5.52 -5.47 0.23
CA VAL A 59 -6.26 -6.54 -0.48
C VAL A 59 -7.31 -7.17 0.44
N GLU A 60 -6.96 -7.45 1.70
CA GLU A 60 -7.91 -7.98 2.69
C GLU A 60 -9.12 -7.04 2.86
N SER A 61 -8.88 -5.75 3.00
CA SER A 61 -9.92 -4.73 3.09
C SER A 61 -10.78 -4.65 1.83
N TYR A 62 -10.15 -4.82 0.66
CA TYR A 62 -10.82 -4.85 -0.63
C TYR A 62 -11.71 -6.10 -0.76
N GLU A 63 -11.20 -7.29 -0.45
CA GLU A 63 -11.97 -8.54 -0.49
C GLU A 63 -13.19 -8.49 0.43
N MET A 64 -12.99 -8.05 1.68
CA MET A 64 -14.08 -7.87 2.64
C MET A 64 -15.17 -6.92 2.11
N ALA A 65 -14.78 -5.83 1.49
CA ALA A 65 -15.73 -4.86 0.94
C ALA A 65 -16.46 -5.40 -0.30
N MET A 66 -15.80 -6.21 -1.13
CA MET A 66 -16.42 -6.84 -2.31
C MET A 66 -17.36 -7.97 -1.90
N GLU A 67 -17.03 -8.76 -0.87
CA GLU A 67 -17.91 -9.77 -0.29
C GLU A 67 -19.20 -9.15 0.25
N MET A 68 -19.11 -8.02 0.96
CA MET A 68 -20.29 -7.27 1.43
C MET A 68 -21.18 -6.74 0.31
N LEU A 69 -20.66 -6.62 -0.91
CA LEU A 69 -21.40 -6.21 -2.09
C LEU A 69 -21.95 -7.38 -2.90
N ASP A 70 -21.79 -8.62 -2.41
CA ASP A 70 -22.23 -9.86 -3.04
C ASP A 70 -21.72 -10.01 -4.49
N VAL A 71 -20.42 -9.74 -4.68
CA VAL A 71 -19.77 -9.74 -5.99
C VAL A 71 -18.88 -10.98 -6.12
N ASP A 72 -18.95 -11.66 -7.26
CA ASP A 72 -18.13 -12.83 -7.53
C ASP A 72 -16.64 -12.51 -7.75
N GLU A 73 -15.78 -13.53 -7.67
CA GLU A 73 -14.33 -13.37 -7.82
C GLU A 73 -13.93 -12.79 -9.18
N ALA A 74 -14.67 -13.07 -10.24
CA ALA A 74 -14.36 -12.57 -11.57
C ALA A 74 -14.65 -11.05 -11.66
N ALA A 75 -15.72 -10.60 -11.04
CA ALA A 75 -16.02 -9.19 -10.90
C ALA A 75 -15.03 -8.49 -9.96
N CYS A 76 -14.59 -9.16 -8.87
CA CYS A 76 -13.50 -8.68 -8.03
C CYS A 76 -12.23 -8.43 -8.86
N ALA A 77 -11.79 -9.41 -9.64
CA ALA A 77 -10.60 -9.26 -10.49
C ALA A 77 -10.73 -8.10 -11.47
N LYS A 78 -11.89 -7.95 -12.11
CA LYS A 78 -12.14 -6.87 -13.05
C LYS A 78 -12.11 -5.51 -12.38
N TYR A 79 -12.82 -5.34 -11.26
CA TYR A 79 -12.94 -4.05 -10.58
C TYR A 79 -11.63 -3.64 -9.90
N PHE A 80 -10.87 -4.59 -9.38
CA PHE A 80 -9.54 -4.36 -8.81
C PHE A 80 -8.65 -3.51 -9.72
N THR A 81 -8.71 -3.72 -11.01
CA THR A 81 -7.89 -2.97 -11.97
C THR A 81 -8.17 -1.48 -11.98
N MET A 82 -9.36 -1.07 -11.56
CA MET A 82 -9.74 0.34 -11.44
C MET A 82 -9.28 0.97 -10.12
N MET A 83 -9.02 0.12 -9.11
CA MET A 83 -8.63 0.56 -7.77
C MET A 83 -7.13 0.82 -7.60
N LEU A 84 -6.34 0.63 -8.66
CA LEU A 84 -4.90 0.85 -8.63
C LEU A 84 -4.55 2.24 -9.13
N ASP A 85 -3.64 2.94 -8.44
CA ASP A 85 -3.13 4.24 -8.85
C ASP A 85 -1.60 4.25 -9.04
N GLY A 86 -1.08 5.28 -9.69
CA GLY A 86 0.33 5.54 -9.86
C GLY A 86 1.13 4.35 -10.39
N THR A 87 2.17 3.97 -9.65
CA THR A 87 3.08 2.87 -9.98
C THR A 87 2.36 1.52 -10.10
N ALA A 88 1.35 1.28 -9.25
CA ALA A 88 0.58 0.04 -9.30
C ALA A 88 -0.22 -0.10 -10.60
N ARG A 89 -0.79 0.99 -11.08
CA ARG A 89 -1.46 1.02 -12.39
C ARG A 89 -0.47 0.80 -13.54
N THR A 90 0.73 1.36 -13.45
CA THR A 90 1.79 1.16 -14.44
C THR A 90 2.24 -0.30 -14.48
N TRP A 91 2.44 -0.92 -13.31
CA TRP A 91 2.74 -2.36 -13.20
C TRP A 91 1.66 -3.21 -13.86
N LEU A 92 0.37 -2.96 -13.58
CA LEU A 92 -0.72 -3.72 -14.19
C LEU A 92 -0.68 -3.66 -15.72
N LYS A 93 -0.38 -2.48 -16.29
CA LYS A 93 -0.25 -2.28 -17.73
C LYS A 93 0.97 -2.98 -18.35
N SER A 94 2.00 -3.25 -17.56
CA SER A 94 3.21 -3.94 -18.00
C SER A 94 3.05 -5.46 -18.06
N LEU A 95 1.99 -6.02 -17.48
CA LEU A 95 1.73 -7.45 -17.50
C LEU A 95 1.38 -7.92 -18.93
N PRO A 96 1.85 -9.12 -19.32
CA PRO A 96 1.54 -9.68 -20.64
C PRO A 96 0.03 -9.79 -20.88
N ALA A 97 -0.39 -9.62 -22.12
CA ALA A 97 -1.79 -9.77 -22.49
C ALA A 97 -2.31 -11.18 -22.16
N ASN A 98 -3.54 -11.26 -21.64
CA ASN A 98 -4.22 -12.51 -21.25
C ASN A 98 -3.45 -13.37 -20.22
N SER A 99 -2.56 -12.77 -19.43
CA SER A 99 -1.73 -13.48 -18.45
C SER A 99 -2.41 -13.69 -17.09
N ILE A 100 -3.58 -13.12 -16.88
CA ILE A 100 -4.34 -13.23 -15.62
C ILE A 100 -5.67 -13.91 -15.91
N GLY A 101 -5.86 -15.12 -15.36
CA GLY A 101 -7.04 -15.95 -15.58
C GLY A 101 -8.00 -16.01 -14.38
N SER A 102 -7.60 -15.56 -13.20
CA SER A 102 -8.42 -15.61 -11.98
C SER A 102 -8.09 -14.46 -11.02
N TRP A 103 -8.99 -14.25 -10.05
CA TRP A 103 -8.73 -13.33 -8.94
C TRP A 103 -7.54 -13.79 -8.10
N ALA A 104 -7.47 -15.06 -7.78
CA ALA A 104 -6.38 -15.64 -6.99
C ALA A 104 -5.01 -15.40 -7.64
N GLU A 105 -4.90 -15.53 -8.95
CA GLU A 105 -3.67 -15.27 -9.70
C GLU A 105 -3.29 -13.78 -9.68
N LEU A 106 -4.25 -12.89 -9.91
CA LEU A 106 -4.03 -11.44 -9.88
C LEU A 106 -3.56 -10.99 -8.49
N LYS A 107 -4.25 -11.43 -7.45
CA LYS A 107 -3.92 -11.17 -6.04
C LYS A 107 -2.51 -11.63 -5.70
N ALA A 108 -2.15 -12.88 -6.03
CA ALA A 108 -0.84 -13.42 -5.73
C ALA A 108 0.29 -12.64 -6.41
N ARG A 109 0.13 -12.29 -7.69
CA ARG A 109 1.12 -11.49 -8.43
C ARG A 109 1.23 -10.07 -7.88
N PHE A 110 0.11 -9.46 -7.53
CA PHE A 110 0.08 -8.13 -6.94
C PHE A 110 0.81 -8.09 -5.61
N ILE A 111 0.46 -8.98 -4.67
CA ILE A 111 1.12 -9.04 -3.36
C ILE A 111 2.62 -9.32 -3.53
N THR A 112 2.99 -10.30 -4.34
CA THR A 112 4.41 -10.62 -4.58
C THR A 112 5.20 -9.43 -5.12
N ASN A 113 4.59 -8.62 -6.01
CA ASN A 113 5.27 -7.48 -6.60
C ASN A 113 5.42 -6.30 -5.62
N PHE A 114 4.43 -6.08 -4.73
CA PHE A 114 4.37 -4.89 -3.89
C PHE A 114 4.69 -5.13 -2.41
N LYS A 115 4.85 -6.37 -1.94
CA LYS A 115 5.12 -6.69 -0.52
C LYS A 115 6.35 -5.98 0.05
N ASP A 116 7.36 -5.72 -0.78
CA ASP A 116 8.61 -5.09 -0.36
C ASP A 116 8.69 -3.59 -0.73
N THR A 117 7.66 -3.04 -1.38
CA THR A 117 7.63 -1.61 -1.76
C THR A 117 7.09 -0.72 -0.64
N CYS A 118 6.20 -1.23 0.19
CA CYS A 118 5.75 -0.51 1.37
C CYS A 118 6.83 -0.54 2.44
N LYS A 119 7.14 0.62 3.00
CA LYS A 119 7.98 0.68 4.20
C LYS A 119 7.30 -0.18 5.26
N LYS A 120 7.98 -1.22 5.74
CA LYS A 120 7.47 -2.01 6.87
C LYS A 120 7.10 -1.05 8.00
N PRO A 121 5.90 -1.17 8.59
CA PRO A 121 5.57 -0.37 9.74
C PRO A 121 6.65 -0.59 10.80
N MET A 122 7.22 0.49 11.29
CA MET A 122 8.27 0.44 12.29
C MET A 122 7.75 -0.22 13.58
N SER A 123 8.62 -0.92 14.27
CA SER A 123 8.31 -1.72 15.45
C SER A 123 8.94 -1.13 16.71
N ILE A 124 8.60 -1.69 17.87
CA ILE A 124 9.28 -1.35 19.13
C ILE A 124 10.78 -1.66 19.08
N VAL A 125 11.21 -2.61 18.23
CA VAL A 125 12.62 -2.95 18.05
C VAL A 125 13.34 -1.81 17.32
N ASP A 126 12.72 -1.21 16.32
CA ASP A 126 13.26 -0.05 15.61
C ASP A 126 13.36 1.16 16.54
N LEU A 127 12.35 1.35 17.41
CA LEU A 127 12.39 2.38 18.45
C LEU A 127 13.49 2.12 19.46
N ALA A 128 13.71 0.87 19.87
CA ALA A 128 14.78 0.50 20.78
C ALA A 128 16.18 0.71 20.20
N ALA A 129 16.32 0.53 18.88
CA ALA A 129 17.55 0.80 18.15
C ALA A 129 17.79 2.31 17.94
N CYS A 130 16.77 3.17 18.08
CA CYS A 130 16.87 4.61 17.90
C CYS A 130 17.42 5.29 19.17
N VAL A 131 18.68 5.02 19.50
CA VAL A 131 19.38 5.67 20.60
C VAL A 131 19.83 7.07 20.18
N GLN A 132 19.82 8.02 21.14
CA GLN A 132 20.40 9.34 20.91
C GLN A 132 21.93 9.21 20.87
N GLU A 133 22.53 9.60 19.76
CA GLU A 133 23.98 9.51 19.56
C GLU A 133 24.74 10.58 20.35
N GLU A 134 26.04 10.32 20.60
CA GLU A 134 26.89 11.31 21.26
C GLU A 134 27.06 12.56 20.37
N GLY A 135 26.71 13.73 20.90
CA GLY A 135 26.72 14.98 20.14
C GLY A 135 25.48 15.21 19.26
N GLU A 136 24.54 14.25 19.21
CA GLU A 136 23.29 14.45 18.50
C GLU A 136 22.37 15.42 19.26
N SER A 137 21.88 16.46 18.56
CA SER A 137 20.92 17.39 19.16
C SER A 137 19.64 16.67 19.54
N THR A 138 19.00 17.10 20.63
CA THR A 138 17.74 16.53 21.10
C THR A 138 16.64 16.66 20.04
N THR A 139 16.59 17.78 19.32
CA THR A 139 15.63 18.01 18.25
C THR A 139 15.81 17.01 17.10
N HIS A 140 17.06 16.71 16.71
CA HIS A 140 17.33 15.74 15.65
C HIS A 140 16.90 14.34 16.06
N TRP A 141 17.27 13.90 17.26
CA TRP A 141 16.86 12.61 17.80
C TRP A 141 15.33 12.51 17.93
N VAL A 142 14.66 13.53 18.48
CA VAL A 142 13.19 13.56 18.61
C VAL A 142 12.50 13.44 17.24
N ARG A 143 13.06 14.04 16.18
CA ARG A 143 12.55 13.89 14.82
C ARG A 143 12.61 12.43 14.35
N ARG A 144 13.76 11.75 14.51
CA ARG A 144 13.90 10.32 14.17
C ARG A 144 12.92 9.45 14.95
N VAL A 145 12.78 9.69 16.24
CA VAL A 145 11.80 9.02 17.10
C VAL A 145 10.37 9.25 16.61
N SER A 146 10.03 10.49 16.28
CA SER A 146 8.68 10.85 15.82
C SER A 146 8.33 10.15 14.50
N GLU A 147 9.28 10.03 13.58
CA GLU A 147 9.10 9.27 12.32
C GLU A 147 8.75 7.79 12.60
N ILE A 148 9.42 7.17 13.58
CA ILE A 148 9.15 5.79 13.98
C ILE A 148 7.75 5.68 14.60
N LEU A 149 7.40 6.57 15.51
CA LEU A 149 6.11 6.54 16.20
C LEU A 149 4.93 6.80 15.26
N HIS A 150 5.09 7.69 14.27
CA HIS A 150 4.05 7.96 13.27
C HIS A 150 3.88 6.83 12.25
N SER A 151 4.95 6.09 11.93
CA SER A 151 4.89 4.97 10.99
C SER A 151 4.45 3.66 11.63
N SER A 152 4.19 3.64 12.93
CA SER A 152 3.87 2.44 13.70
C SER A 152 2.50 2.52 14.34
N GLU A 153 1.55 1.70 13.89
CA GLU A 153 0.24 1.56 14.54
C GLU A 153 0.25 0.62 15.76
N ARG A 154 1.36 -0.08 16.02
CA ARG A 154 1.45 -1.16 17.02
C ARG A 154 2.29 -0.85 18.24
N ILE A 155 2.94 0.30 18.28
CA ILE A 155 3.69 0.71 19.49
C ILE A 155 2.73 1.38 20.46
N ASN A 156 2.55 0.79 21.64
CA ASN A 156 1.79 1.44 22.68
C ASN A 156 2.63 2.51 23.41
N ALA A 157 1.96 3.51 23.98
CA ALA A 157 2.60 4.64 24.62
C ALA A 157 3.49 4.25 25.80
N ASP A 158 3.08 3.27 26.61
CA ASP A 158 3.84 2.81 27.78
C ASP A 158 5.19 2.22 27.38
N SER A 159 5.18 1.29 26.41
CA SER A 159 6.41 0.69 25.91
C SER A 159 7.32 1.72 25.24
N ALA A 160 6.74 2.67 24.51
CA ALA A 160 7.48 3.75 23.88
C ALA A 160 8.18 4.63 24.91
N VAL A 161 7.48 5.06 25.97
CA VAL A 161 8.05 5.90 27.03
C VAL A 161 9.22 5.20 27.73
N ILE A 162 9.08 3.92 28.05
CA ILE A 162 10.15 3.13 28.71
C ILE A 162 11.39 3.06 27.83
N THR A 163 11.18 2.76 26.56
CA THR A 163 12.27 2.65 25.56
C THR A 163 12.97 4.00 25.38
N LEU A 164 12.21 5.07 25.21
CA LEU A 164 12.77 6.42 24.98
C LEU A 164 13.47 6.98 26.23
N GLU A 165 13.00 6.68 27.43
CA GLU A 165 13.70 7.04 28.65
C GLU A 165 15.12 6.42 28.68
N GLY A 166 15.24 5.15 28.28
CA GLY A 166 16.52 4.46 28.17
C GLY A 166 17.45 5.08 27.11
N ASN A 167 16.89 5.45 25.97
CA ASN A 167 17.61 5.90 24.78
C ASN A 167 17.99 7.40 24.78
N CYS A 168 17.37 8.20 25.66
CA CYS A 168 17.57 9.63 25.73
C CYS A 168 18.80 9.98 26.57
N GLN A 169 19.72 10.80 26.02
CA GLN A 169 20.87 11.33 26.75
C GLN A 169 20.59 12.70 27.39
N PHE A 170 19.66 13.46 26.84
CA PHE A 170 19.31 14.80 27.36
C PHE A 170 18.57 14.71 28.69
N LYS A 171 19.23 15.03 29.77
CA LYS A 171 18.73 14.91 31.14
C LYS A 171 17.31 15.49 31.38
N PRO A 172 16.99 16.75 30.93
CA PRO A 172 15.67 17.30 31.17
C PRO A 172 14.53 16.50 30.54
N LEU A 173 14.72 16.02 29.30
CA LEU A 173 13.74 15.18 28.61
C LEU A 173 13.67 13.79 29.24
N LYS A 174 14.80 13.20 29.61
CA LYS A 174 14.86 11.89 30.31
C LYS A 174 14.06 11.91 31.60
N VAL A 175 14.21 12.95 32.41
CA VAL A 175 13.43 13.13 33.65
C VAL A 175 11.92 13.28 33.35
N LYS A 176 11.57 13.98 32.28
CA LYS A 176 10.16 14.13 31.85
C LYS A 176 9.57 12.78 31.42
N LEU A 177 10.30 12.02 30.61
CA LEU A 177 9.90 10.68 30.19
C LEU A 177 9.74 9.75 31.39
N GLY A 178 10.66 9.77 32.35
CA GLY A 178 10.55 8.98 33.59
C GLY A 178 9.33 9.32 34.44
N ARG A 179 8.86 10.58 34.41
CA ARG A 179 7.59 10.96 35.08
C ARG A 179 6.38 10.45 34.28
N LEU A 180 6.42 10.54 32.95
CA LEU A 180 5.35 10.06 32.07
C LEU A 180 5.14 8.55 32.16
N LYS A 181 6.19 7.77 32.39
CA LYS A 181 6.15 6.31 32.57
C LYS A 181 5.07 5.82 33.54
N ARG A 182 4.67 6.65 34.50
CA ARG A 182 3.65 6.29 35.51
C ARG A 182 2.23 6.64 35.09
N HIS A 183 2.04 7.46 34.06
CA HIS A 183 0.74 8.08 33.74
C HIS A 183 0.51 8.28 32.21
N CYS A 184 1.35 7.72 31.34
CA CYS A 184 1.23 7.91 29.91
C CYS A 184 0.34 6.82 29.32
N ASN A 185 -0.94 7.12 29.15
CA ASN A 185 -1.92 6.20 28.60
C ASN A 185 -2.21 6.42 27.11
N ASP A 186 -1.65 7.46 26.51
CA ASP A 186 -1.92 7.78 25.11
C ASP A 186 -0.67 8.34 24.39
N MET A 187 -0.60 8.06 23.10
CA MET A 187 0.50 8.49 22.23
C MET A 187 0.55 10.02 22.05
N GLY A 188 -0.60 10.69 22.11
CA GLY A 188 -0.66 12.15 21.98
C GLY A 188 0.07 12.85 23.11
N THR A 189 -0.09 12.40 24.35
CA THR A 189 0.64 12.90 25.53
C THR A 189 2.15 12.72 25.39
N LEU A 190 2.58 11.54 24.89
CA LEU A 190 4.00 11.28 24.63
C LEU A 190 4.55 12.22 23.55
N MET A 191 3.88 12.35 22.41
CA MET A 191 4.30 13.21 21.31
C MET A 191 4.38 14.68 21.76
N ALA A 192 3.41 15.18 22.50
CA ALA A 192 3.43 16.54 23.06
C ALA A 192 4.61 16.77 24.00
N ALA A 193 5.02 15.73 24.77
CA ALA A 193 6.19 15.83 25.63
C ALA A 193 7.51 15.89 24.86
N LEU A 194 7.62 15.14 23.76
CA LEU A 194 8.80 15.12 22.88
C LEU A 194 9.01 16.48 22.17
N VAL A 195 7.96 17.06 21.61
CA VAL A 195 8.02 18.30 20.83
C VAL A 195 8.36 19.52 21.70
N LYS A 196 8.14 19.49 22.99
CA LYS A 196 8.30 20.65 23.90
C LYS A 196 9.76 20.99 24.25
N TYR A 197 10.73 20.21 23.81
CA TYR A 197 12.15 20.46 24.09
C TYR A 197 12.91 20.80 22.81
N PRO A 198 12.82 22.06 22.34
CA PRO A 198 13.73 22.55 21.30
C PRO A 198 15.16 22.62 21.87
N ASP A 199 16.15 22.53 21.01
CA ASP A 199 17.57 22.59 21.40
C ASP A 199 17.87 23.79 22.27
N SER A 200 18.33 23.52 23.48
CA SER A 200 18.92 24.55 24.36
C SER A 200 20.39 24.83 24.00
N ASP A 201 20.87 24.34 22.85
CA ASP A 201 22.24 24.57 22.37
C ASP A 201 22.46 25.85 21.55
N SER A 202 21.50 26.75 21.54
CA SER A 202 21.64 28.09 20.88
C SER A 202 22.15 29.16 21.82
N THR A 203 22.93 28.81 22.87
CA THR A 203 23.57 29.81 23.74
C THR A 203 25.03 29.39 23.97
N LYS A 204 25.88 29.68 23.00
CA LYS A 204 27.28 30.03 23.16
C LYS A 204 27.67 31.03 22.09
#